data_69e5d4a2a4bbd76674bacd4a4b7b536b
#
_entry.id   69e5d4a2a4bbd76674bacd4a4b7b536b
#
_cell.length_a   1.000
_cell.length_b   1.000
_cell.length_c   1.000
_cell.angle_alpha   90.00
_cell.angle_beta   90.00
_cell.angle_gamma   90.00
#
_symmetry.space_group_name_H-M   'P 1'
#
loop_
_entity.id
_entity.type
_entity.pdbx_description
1 polymer ?
#
loop_
_entity_poly.entity_id
_entity_poly.type
_entity_poly.pdbx_seq_one_letter_code
_entity_poly.pdbx_strand_id
1 'polypeptide(L)'
;MQYRKLPKGAEQISVLGIGTSSIQASNEKEIEEIMDVAIENGINFFDMASSEAKPFAAYGRAIKGRRDKVYFQIHFGANYETGAYGWTTNLDTVKRSVDWQMKALQTDYIDFGFIHCIDEPADLRSIEKAGIIRYIEELKEKGVVRHIGLSSHTPELVSKVLDMGILDMLMFSVNPAYDYADAADYETDSYAIGSVAERMELYRRCEMEGVGISVMKAFSGGQLLDAKTSPFGRALTEYQCIQYALDKPGVLTVLPGIRNMADLRRVLGFCNAAPEEKDYSVLGSFAPQRAMGKCVYCNHCQPCPAGLNVGLINKYYDLARSGDELARNHYENLTVKAESCVRCGHCDSRCPFHVNQMARMQEIAGYFNC
;
A
#
# COMPACT_ATOMS: atom_id res chain seq x y z
N MET A 1 8.07 3.94 -15.56
CA MET A 1 7.69 3.77 -14.13
C MET A 1 7.27 5.11 -13.56
N GLN A 2 6.20 5.13 -12.75
CA GLN A 2 5.80 6.30 -11.96
C GLN A 2 6.38 6.19 -10.55
N TYR A 3 6.60 7.34 -9.90
CA TYR A 3 7.14 7.40 -8.54
C TYR A 3 6.28 8.29 -7.67
N ARG A 4 6.23 7.99 -6.36
CA ARG A 4 5.56 8.80 -5.34
C ARG A 4 6.58 9.17 -4.27
N LYS A 5 6.60 10.44 -3.88
CA LYS A 5 7.52 10.92 -2.86
C LYS A 5 7.09 10.41 -1.47
N LEU A 6 8.05 9.93 -0.67
CA LEU A 6 7.81 9.64 0.75
C LEU A 6 7.50 10.96 1.46
N PRO A 7 6.36 11.08 2.18
CA PRO A 7 5.97 12.37 2.78
C PRO A 7 6.98 12.93 3.77
N LYS A 8 7.54 12.06 4.65
CA LYS A 8 8.54 12.43 5.68
C LYS A 8 9.98 12.22 5.18
N GLY A 9 10.23 12.20 3.87
CA GLY A 9 11.53 11.95 3.29
C GLY A 9 11.73 12.60 1.93
N ALA A 10 12.84 12.28 1.29
CA ALA A 10 13.17 12.72 -0.07
C ALA A 10 13.01 11.60 -1.10
N GLU A 11 12.77 10.39 -0.64
CA GLU A 11 12.76 9.17 -1.44
C GLU A 11 11.62 9.19 -2.46
N GLN A 12 11.98 8.85 -3.72
CA GLN A 12 11.02 8.65 -4.80
C GLN A 12 10.77 7.16 -4.95
N ILE A 13 9.64 6.69 -4.44
CA ILE A 13 9.29 5.26 -4.39
C ILE A 13 8.50 4.89 -5.64
N SER A 14 8.92 3.83 -6.35
CA SER A 14 8.19 3.31 -7.51
C SER A 14 6.80 2.82 -7.10
N VAL A 15 5.77 3.11 -7.91
CA VAL A 15 4.38 2.69 -7.62
C VAL A 15 4.19 1.17 -7.65
N LEU A 16 5.13 0.45 -8.24
CA LEU A 16 5.25 -1.01 -8.16
C LEU A 16 6.50 -1.35 -7.36
N GLY A 17 6.39 -2.26 -6.41
CA GLY A 17 7.48 -2.87 -5.68
C GLY A 17 7.45 -4.39 -5.82
N ILE A 18 8.39 -5.09 -5.19
CA ILE A 18 8.43 -6.56 -5.17
C ILE A 18 8.49 -7.05 -3.73
N GLY A 19 7.55 -7.95 -3.37
CA GLY A 19 7.60 -8.72 -2.13
C GLY A 19 8.32 -10.05 -2.31
N THR A 20 9.09 -10.48 -1.31
CA THR A 20 9.85 -11.73 -1.36
C THR A 20 9.01 -12.98 -1.12
N SER A 21 7.82 -12.87 -0.55
CA SER A 21 6.99 -14.02 -0.18
C SER A 21 6.56 -14.89 -1.37
N SER A 22 6.39 -14.32 -2.55
CA SER A 22 6.02 -15.07 -3.76
C SER A 22 7.24 -15.54 -4.55
N ILE A 23 8.30 -14.72 -4.62
CA ILE A 23 9.48 -14.97 -5.45
C ILE A 23 10.34 -16.15 -4.94
N GLN A 24 10.20 -16.51 -3.67
CA GLN A 24 10.92 -17.62 -3.06
C GLN A 24 10.70 -18.98 -3.76
N ALA A 25 9.62 -19.13 -4.54
CA ALA A 25 9.37 -20.32 -5.35
C ALA A 25 10.43 -20.51 -6.45
N SER A 26 11.06 -19.42 -6.91
CA SER A 26 12.13 -19.42 -7.91
C SER A 26 13.48 -19.84 -7.30
N ASN A 27 14.41 -20.31 -8.13
CA ASN A 27 15.78 -20.51 -7.71
C ASN A 27 16.53 -19.18 -7.62
N GLU A 28 17.69 -19.17 -6.93
CA GLU A 28 18.43 -17.95 -6.65
C GLU A 28 18.84 -17.18 -7.93
N LYS A 29 19.26 -17.90 -8.96
CA LYS A 29 19.64 -17.28 -10.24
C LYS A 29 18.45 -16.58 -10.91
N GLU A 30 17.30 -17.21 -10.92
CA GLU A 30 16.06 -16.61 -11.45
C GLU A 30 15.63 -15.39 -10.62
N ILE A 31 15.80 -15.44 -9.29
CA ILE A 31 15.55 -14.28 -8.42
C ILE A 31 16.47 -13.11 -8.80
N GLU A 32 17.77 -13.36 -9.02
CA GLU A 32 18.71 -12.34 -9.45
C GLU A 32 18.32 -11.75 -10.82
N GLU A 33 17.95 -12.57 -11.78
CA GLU A 33 17.49 -12.13 -13.11
C GLU A 33 16.19 -11.28 -13.01
N ILE A 34 15.25 -11.68 -12.14
CA ILE A 34 14.02 -10.90 -11.87
C ILE A 34 14.35 -9.55 -11.28
N MET A 35 15.28 -9.51 -10.30
CA MET A 35 15.75 -8.26 -9.70
C MET A 35 16.39 -7.34 -10.72
N ASP A 36 17.26 -7.88 -11.59
CA ASP A 36 17.92 -7.10 -12.64
C ASP A 36 16.89 -6.44 -13.55
N VAL A 37 15.97 -7.23 -14.10
CA VAL A 37 14.91 -6.72 -14.97
C VAL A 37 14.00 -5.72 -14.25
N ALA A 38 13.67 -5.96 -12.98
CA ALA A 38 12.84 -5.05 -12.19
C ALA A 38 13.52 -3.67 -12.01
N ILE A 39 14.78 -3.66 -11.61
CA ILE A 39 15.57 -2.43 -11.42
C ILE A 39 15.76 -1.69 -12.75
N GLU A 40 16.06 -2.39 -13.84
CA GLU A 40 16.19 -1.80 -15.19
C GLU A 40 14.88 -1.16 -15.67
N ASN A 41 13.73 -1.67 -15.25
CA ASN A 41 12.41 -1.09 -15.53
C ASN A 41 11.94 -0.06 -14.49
N GLY A 42 12.81 0.32 -13.56
CA GLY A 42 12.58 1.41 -12.61
C GLY A 42 11.86 1.02 -11.33
N ILE A 43 11.70 -0.29 -11.02
CA ILE A 43 11.29 -0.72 -9.68
C ILE A 43 12.45 -0.49 -8.73
N ASN A 44 12.18 0.21 -7.62
CA ASN A 44 13.21 0.51 -6.63
C ASN A 44 12.81 0.16 -5.18
N PHE A 45 11.64 -0.44 -4.96
CA PHE A 45 11.15 -0.78 -3.62
C PHE A 45 10.97 -2.30 -3.47
N PHE A 46 11.60 -2.87 -2.45
CA PHE A 46 11.66 -4.32 -2.23
C PHE A 46 11.35 -4.66 -0.78
N ASP A 47 10.28 -5.43 -0.57
CA ASP A 47 9.89 -5.93 0.75
C ASP A 47 10.57 -7.26 1.05
N MET A 48 11.21 -7.34 2.21
CA MET A 48 12.02 -8.48 2.64
C MET A 48 11.30 -9.39 3.65
N ALA A 49 9.98 -9.54 3.53
CA ALA A 49 9.21 -10.54 4.27
C ALA A 49 9.04 -11.82 3.43
N SER A 50 9.76 -12.87 3.78
CA SER A 50 9.75 -14.17 3.08
C SER A 50 9.41 -15.29 4.04
N SER A 51 8.93 -16.45 3.55
CA SER A 51 8.86 -17.69 4.37
C SER A 51 10.17 -18.47 4.40
N GLU A 52 11.17 -18.09 3.60
CA GLU A 52 12.48 -18.71 3.52
C GLU A 52 13.62 -17.71 3.51
N ALA A 53 14.80 -18.10 3.98
CA ALA A 53 16.01 -17.30 3.98
C ALA A 53 16.62 -17.08 2.57
N LYS A 54 16.35 -17.98 1.63
CA LYS A 54 16.96 -18.04 0.29
C LYS A 54 16.94 -16.73 -0.50
N PRO A 55 15.84 -15.95 -0.57
CA PRO A 55 15.81 -14.72 -1.36
C PRO A 55 16.82 -13.65 -0.93
N PHE A 56 17.16 -13.56 0.36
CA PHE A 56 18.03 -12.51 0.88
C PHE A 56 19.40 -12.49 0.21
N ALA A 57 20.05 -13.65 0.10
CA ALA A 57 21.37 -13.74 -0.53
C ALA A 57 21.33 -13.42 -2.03
N ALA A 58 20.28 -13.85 -2.74
CA ALA A 58 20.10 -13.54 -4.16
C ALA A 58 19.89 -12.04 -4.37
N TYR A 59 19.07 -11.37 -3.54
CA TYR A 59 18.90 -9.92 -3.57
C TYR A 59 20.23 -9.20 -3.30
N GLY A 60 21.00 -9.64 -2.27
CA GLY A 60 22.32 -9.06 -1.95
C GLY A 60 23.28 -9.11 -3.12
N ARG A 61 23.31 -10.21 -3.88
CA ARG A 61 24.14 -10.33 -5.09
C ARG A 61 23.64 -9.45 -6.23
N ALA A 62 22.34 -9.41 -6.46
CA ALA A 62 21.72 -8.62 -7.51
C ALA A 62 21.96 -7.11 -7.37
N ILE A 63 22.02 -6.60 -6.13
CA ILE A 63 22.23 -5.16 -5.89
C ILE A 63 23.70 -4.74 -5.81
N LYS A 64 24.66 -5.65 -5.99
CA LYS A 64 26.07 -5.33 -5.89
C LYS A 64 26.45 -4.17 -6.83
N GLY A 65 27.03 -3.11 -6.25
CA GLY A 65 27.40 -1.88 -6.96
C GLY A 65 26.25 -0.94 -7.33
N ARG A 66 25.01 -1.22 -6.85
CA ARG A 66 23.81 -0.38 -7.10
C ARG A 66 22.86 -0.32 -5.89
N ARG A 67 23.38 -0.54 -4.68
CA ARG A 67 22.61 -0.51 -3.42
C ARG A 67 21.86 0.81 -3.21
N ASP A 68 22.42 1.91 -3.67
CA ASP A 68 21.87 3.26 -3.63
C ASP A 68 20.68 3.48 -4.58
N LYS A 69 20.42 2.55 -5.50
CA LYS A 69 19.29 2.62 -6.45
C LYS A 69 18.04 1.92 -5.96
N VAL A 70 18.09 1.27 -4.80
CA VAL A 70 16.99 0.47 -4.27
C VAL A 70 16.72 0.80 -2.80
N TYR A 71 15.47 0.59 -2.39
CA TYR A 71 15.00 0.70 -1.02
C TYR A 71 14.57 -0.67 -0.51
N PHE A 72 15.13 -1.08 0.61
CA PHE A 72 14.73 -2.31 1.30
C PHE A 72 13.84 -2.02 2.51
N GLN A 73 12.71 -2.71 2.56
CA GLN A 73 11.84 -2.82 3.71
C GLN A 73 12.22 -4.07 4.49
N ILE A 74 12.91 -3.92 5.62
CA ILE A 74 13.44 -5.00 6.47
C ILE A 74 12.61 -5.10 7.75
N HIS A 75 12.31 -6.32 8.20
CA HIS A 75 11.35 -6.59 9.25
C HIS A 75 12.02 -6.98 10.57
N PHE A 76 11.85 -6.15 11.60
CA PHE A 76 12.26 -6.36 12.98
C PHE A 76 11.23 -7.24 13.70
N GLY A 77 11.57 -8.48 13.96
CA GLY A 77 10.70 -9.51 14.48
C GLY A 77 10.55 -10.70 13.54
N ALA A 78 10.86 -10.55 12.25
CA ALA A 78 11.06 -11.70 11.36
C ALA A 78 12.42 -12.32 11.62
N ASN A 79 12.49 -13.65 11.78
CA ASN A 79 13.70 -14.40 12.07
C ASN A 79 13.90 -15.53 11.07
N TYR A 80 15.14 -15.69 10.58
CA TYR A 80 15.52 -16.65 9.55
C TYR A 80 16.69 -17.54 9.98
N GLU A 81 17.04 -17.59 11.26
CA GLU A 81 18.18 -18.38 11.79
C GLU A 81 18.11 -19.86 11.44
N THR A 82 16.90 -20.43 11.27
CA THR A 82 16.68 -21.82 10.89
C THR A 82 16.63 -22.07 9.39
N GLY A 83 16.75 -21.02 8.56
CA GLY A 83 16.52 -21.08 7.12
C GLY A 83 15.07 -20.89 6.71
N ALA A 84 14.12 -21.03 7.63
CA ALA A 84 12.70 -20.74 7.46
C ALA A 84 12.30 -19.51 8.28
N TYR A 85 11.16 -18.93 7.92
CA TYR A 85 10.59 -17.81 8.66
C TYR A 85 10.17 -18.21 10.08
N GLY A 86 10.49 -17.35 11.04
CA GLY A 86 9.97 -17.36 12.40
C GLY A 86 9.60 -15.97 12.84
N TRP A 87 8.66 -15.84 13.77
CA TRP A 87 8.29 -14.57 14.38
C TRP A 87 8.75 -14.50 15.83
N THR A 88 9.25 -13.34 16.28
CA THR A 88 9.78 -13.17 17.63
C THR A 88 9.65 -11.75 18.15
N THR A 89 9.38 -11.63 19.46
CA THR A 89 9.48 -10.39 20.22
C THR A 89 10.67 -10.38 21.18
N ASN A 90 11.56 -11.38 21.13
CA ASN A 90 12.77 -11.39 21.92
C ASN A 90 13.82 -10.46 21.31
N LEU A 91 14.21 -9.41 22.02
CA LEU A 91 15.12 -8.37 21.52
C LEU A 91 16.48 -8.91 21.03
N ASP A 92 17.07 -9.85 21.74
CA ASP A 92 18.37 -10.41 21.33
C ASP A 92 18.27 -11.22 20.05
N THR A 93 17.16 -11.95 19.86
CA THR A 93 16.88 -12.65 18.62
C THR A 93 16.60 -11.66 17.48
N VAL A 94 15.84 -10.59 17.74
CA VAL A 94 15.60 -9.53 16.76
C VAL A 94 16.93 -8.90 16.31
N LYS A 95 17.83 -8.57 17.24
CA LYS A 95 19.16 -8.03 16.90
C LYS A 95 19.95 -8.95 15.99
N ARG A 96 20.07 -10.24 16.38
CA ARG A 96 20.79 -11.22 15.56
C ARG A 96 20.16 -11.41 14.18
N SER A 97 18.82 -11.42 14.11
CA SER A 97 18.12 -11.59 12.84
C SER A 97 18.32 -10.37 11.92
N VAL A 98 18.28 -9.15 12.45
CA VAL A 98 18.55 -7.93 11.66
C VAL A 98 19.99 -7.94 11.15
N ASP A 99 20.96 -8.27 11.99
CA ASP A 99 22.37 -8.38 11.56
C ASP A 99 22.54 -9.45 10.47
N TRP A 100 21.84 -10.57 10.58
CA TRP A 100 21.84 -11.62 9.57
C TRP A 100 21.22 -11.12 8.24
N GLN A 101 20.07 -10.44 8.30
CA GLN A 101 19.40 -9.89 7.12
C GLN A 101 20.29 -8.89 6.39
N MET A 102 20.90 -7.95 7.12
CA MET A 102 21.82 -6.96 6.55
C MET A 102 23.04 -7.62 5.91
N LYS A 103 23.62 -8.62 6.56
CA LYS A 103 24.75 -9.39 6.04
C LYS A 103 24.38 -10.16 4.77
N ALA A 104 23.23 -10.81 4.73
CA ALA A 104 22.75 -11.55 3.57
C ALA A 104 22.46 -10.61 2.38
N LEU A 105 21.91 -9.44 2.65
CA LEU A 105 21.65 -8.36 1.67
C LEU A 105 22.91 -7.57 1.30
N GLN A 106 24.07 -7.84 1.92
CA GLN A 106 25.33 -7.12 1.69
C GLN A 106 25.17 -5.59 1.83
N THR A 107 24.50 -5.14 2.88
CA THR A 107 24.24 -3.71 3.15
C THR A 107 24.63 -3.37 4.59
N ASP A 108 25.03 -2.11 4.79
CA ASP A 108 25.38 -1.52 6.09
C ASP A 108 24.32 -0.55 6.60
N TYR A 109 23.21 -0.35 5.86
CA TYR A 109 22.09 0.47 6.26
C TYR A 109 20.75 -0.14 5.81
N ILE A 110 19.68 0.29 6.46
CA ILE A 110 18.30 -0.10 6.23
C ILE A 110 17.51 1.14 5.81
N ASP A 111 16.86 1.10 4.64
CA ASP A 111 16.03 2.22 4.20
C ASP A 111 14.75 2.31 5.05
N PHE A 112 14.06 1.18 5.23
CA PHE A 112 12.84 1.09 6.02
C PHE A 112 12.94 -0.07 7.02
N GLY A 113 13.02 0.24 8.32
CA GLY A 113 12.98 -0.73 9.42
C GLY A 113 11.56 -0.89 9.94
N PHE A 114 10.93 -2.03 9.67
CA PHE A 114 9.53 -2.30 10.00
C PHE A 114 9.40 -3.09 11.29
N ILE A 115 8.58 -2.63 12.23
CA ILE A 115 8.06 -3.44 13.33
C ILE A 115 7.16 -4.50 12.70
N HIS A 116 7.48 -5.79 12.89
CA HIS A 116 6.91 -6.88 12.09
C HIS A 116 5.65 -7.47 12.68
N CYS A 117 4.57 -7.46 11.88
CA CYS A 117 3.34 -8.25 12.05
C CYS A 117 2.70 -8.08 13.45
N ILE A 118 2.22 -6.88 13.73
CA ILE A 118 1.54 -6.55 14.98
C ILE A 118 0.04 -6.63 14.75
N ASP A 119 -0.55 -7.78 15.04
CA ASP A 119 -1.96 -8.06 14.76
C ASP A 119 -2.81 -8.26 16.02
N GLU A 120 -2.17 -8.54 17.16
CA GLU A 120 -2.83 -8.71 18.44
C GLU A 120 -2.36 -7.66 19.48
N PRO A 121 -3.22 -7.18 20.38
CA PRO A 121 -2.81 -6.27 21.45
C PRO A 121 -1.69 -6.81 22.34
N ALA A 122 -1.56 -8.13 22.45
CA ALA A 122 -0.49 -8.80 23.20
C ALA A 122 0.87 -8.62 22.52
N ASP A 123 0.90 -8.58 21.18
CA ASP A 123 2.12 -8.40 20.40
C ASP A 123 2.70 -7.01 20.62
N LEU A 124 1.86 -5.97 20.54
CA LEU A 124 2.27 -4.60 20.80
C LEU A 124 2.85 -4.45 22.20
N ARG A 125 2.16 -4.96 23.24
CA ARG A 125 2.67 -4.94 24.62
C ARG A 125 4.01 -5.68 24.76
N SER A 126 4.16 -6.80 24.06
CA SER A 126 5.40 -7.59 24.09
C SER A 126 6.57 -6.84 23.47
N ILE A 127 6.34 -6.17 22.34
CA ILE A 127 7.34 -5.37 21.61
C ILE A 127 7.75 -4.15 22.42
N GLU A 128 6.80 -3.44 23.03
CA GLU A 128 7.07 -2.31 23.93
C GLU A 128 7.91 -2.75 25.14
N LYS A 129 7.47 -3.81 25.82
CA LYS A 129 8.15 -4.37 27.01
C LYS A 129 9.56 -4.86 26.68
N ALA A 130 9.76 -5.48 25.53
CA ALA A 130 11.07 -5.96 25.08
C ALA A 130 12.02 -4.83 24.66
N GLY A 131 11.51 -3.60 24.45
CA GLY A 131 12.30 -2.46 24.01
C GLY A 131 12.67 -2.49 22.53
N ILE A 132 11.91 -3.19 21.69
CA ILE A 132 12.20 -3.29 20.24
C ILE A 132 12.00 -1.94 19.56
N ILE A 133 10.93 -1.19 19.90
CA ILE A 133 10.70 0.17 19.36
C ILE A 133 11.91 1.05 19.65
N ARG A 134 12.35 1.09 20.91
CA ARG A 134 13.53 1.88 21.32
C ARG A 134 14.78 1.45 20.56
N TYR A 135 14.98 0.16 20.35
CA TYR A 135 16.13 -0.35 19.58
C TYR A 135 16.12 0.15 18.13
N ILE A 136 14.96 0.19 17.48
CA ILE A 136 14.82 0.72 16.12
C ILE A 136 15.10 2.24 16.09
N GLU A 137 14.59 2.98 17.08
CA GLU A 137 14.85 4.42 17.22
C GLU A 137 16.35 4.69 17.43
N GLU A 138 17.03 3.92 18.29
CA GLU A 138 18.49 4.02 18.48
C GLU A 138 19.27 3.75 17.17
N LEU A 139 18.81 2.82 16.35
CA LEU A 139 19.39 2.56 15.02
C LEU A 139 19.12 3.71 14.05
N LYS A 140 17.95 4.35 14.13
CA LYS A 140 17.63 5.55 13.33
C LYS A 140 18.51 6.73 13.74
N GLU A 141 18.71 6.97 15.04
CA GLU A 141 19.63 8.00 15.55
C GLU A 141 21.08 7.78 15.09
N LYS A 142 21.51 6.52 14.98
CA LYS A 142 22.84 6.15 14.47
C LYS A 142 22.95 6.20 12.95
N GLY A 143 21.87 6.45 12.24
CA GLY A 143 21.82 6.45 10.77
C GLY A 143 21.87 5.07 10.12
N VAL A 144 21.72 3.99 10.90
CA VAL A 144 21.63 2.61 10.38
C VAL A 144 20.25 2.34 9.78
N VAL A 145 19.18 2.83 10.42
CA VAL A 145 17.80 2.84 9.90
C VAL A 145 17.45 4.25 9.47
N ARG A 146 16.93 4.42 8.26
CA ARG A 146 16.52 5.75 7.74
C ARG A 146 15.09 6.09 8.13
N HIS A 147 14.17 5.15 7.95
CA HIS A 147 12.75 5.31 8.19
C HIS A 147 12.19 4.16 9.01
N ILE A 148 11.24 4.48 9.90
CA ILE A 148 10.55 3.48 10.74
C ILE A 148 9.20 3.17 10.13
N GLY A 149 8.88 1.88 10.04
CA GLY A 149 7.61 1.39 9.57
C GLY A 149 6.96 0.37 10.50
N LEU A 150 5.74 0.01 10.16
CA LEU A 150 4.94 -1.03 10.81
C LEU A 150 4.32 -1.94 9.75
N SER A 151 4.33 -3.25 9.96
CA SER A 151 3.44 -4.16 9.22
C SER A 151 2.35 -4.70 10.14
N SER A 152 1.12 -4.61 9.70
CA SER A 152 -0.05 -5.08 10.44
C SER A 152 -1.24 -5.34 9.50
N HIS A 153 -2.21 -6.12 9.97
CA HIS A 153 -3.49 -6.35 9.31
C HIS A 153 -4.65 -5.71 10.10
N THR A 154 -4.39 -5.20 11.31
CA THR A 154 -5.40 -4.74 12.26
C THR A 154 -5.45 -3.22 12.36
N PRO A 155 -6.49 -2.54 11.80
CA PRO A 155 -6.59 -1.08 11.79
C PRO A 155 -6.48 -0.41 13.16
N GLU A 156 -7.10 -1.01 14.19
CA GLU A 156 -7.06 -0.49 15.56
C GLU A 156 -5.63 -0.44 16.11
N LEU A 157 -4.83 -1.48 15.88
CA LEU A 157 -3.44 -1.53 16.37
C LEU A 157 -2.55 -0.57 15.60
N VAL A 158 -2.75 -0.45 14.28
CA VAL A 158 -2.05 0.57 13.48
C VAL A 158 -2.34 1.96 14.03
N SER A 159 -3.61 2.25 14.35
CA SER A 159 -4.01 3.54 14.92
C SER A 159 -3.29 3.85 16.24
N LYS A 160 -3.12 2.86 17.12
CA LYS A 160 -2.36 3.02 18.38
C LYS A 160 -0.88 3.32 18.14
N VAL A 161 -0.26 2.71 17.13
CA VAL A 161 1.15 2.98 16.81
C VAL A 161 1.29 4.33 16.07
N LEU A 162 0.30 4.74 15.28
CA LEU A 162 0.25 6.10 14.71
C LEU A 162 0.23 7.17 15.81
N ASP A 163 -0.54 6.94 16.90
CA ASP A 163 -0.57 7.85 18.07
C ASP A 163 0.81 8.07 18.71
N MET A 164 1.77 7.15 18.52
CA MET A 164 3.15 7.33 19.00
C MET A 164 3.95 8.33 18.13
N GLY A 165 3.49 8.65 16.92
CA GLY A 165 4.14 9.63 16.04
C GLY A 165 5.47 9.17 15.44
N ILE A 166 5.84 7.89 15.53
CA ILE A 166 7.15 7.35 15.12
C ILE A 166 7.18 6.85 13.68
N LEU A 167 6.01 6.62 13.05
CA LEU A 167 5.93 5.98 11.75
C LEU A 167 6.20 6.93 10.59
N ASP A 168 7.00 6.46 9.65
CA ASP A 168 7.20 7.05 8.32
C ASP A 168 6.45 6.25 7.25
N MET A 169 6.24 4.93 7.49
CA MET A 169 5.60 4.04 6.53
C MET A 169 4.80 2.92 7.20
N LEU A 170 3.74 2.48 6.55
CA LEU A 170 2.89 1.35 6.95
C LEU A 170 2.85 0.31 5.83
N MET A 171 3.02 -0.97 6.14
CA MET A 171 2.67 -2.08 5.25
C MET A 171 1.30 -2.62 5.64
N PHE A 172 0.35 -2.54 4.70
CA PHE A 172 -1.04 -2.90 4.97
C PHE A 172 -1.69 -3.64 3.80
N SER A 173 -2.67 -4.50 4.11
CA SER A 173 -3.44 -5.22 3.10
C SER A 173 -4.49 -4.29 2.50
N VAL A 174 -4.37 -3.94 1.22
CA VAL A 174 -5.34 -3.08 0.51
C VAL A 174 -5.81 -3.77 -0.76
N ASN A 175 -7.07 -4.14 -0.81
CA ASN A 175 -7.70 -4.69 -2.00
C ASN A 175 -9.24 -4.53 -1.91
N PRO A 176 -9.97 -4.61 -3.04
CA PRO A 176 -11.41 -4.39 -3.02
C PRO A 176 -12.19 -5.42 -2.18
N ALA A 177 -11.72 -6.66 -2.05
CA ALA A 177 -12.41 -7.63 -1.22
C ALA A 177 -12.42 -7.22 0.25
N TYR A 178 -11.26 -6.81 0.78
CA TYR A 178 -11.13 -6.39 2.18
C TYR A 178 -11.80 -5.06 2.48
N ASP A 179 -11.84 -4.16 1.50
CA ASP A 179 -12.40 -2.82 1.65
C ASP A 179 -13.92 -2.77 1.43
N TYR A 180 -14.55 -3.82 0.89
CA TYR A 180 -15.99 -3.88 0.65
C TYR A 180 -16.71 -4.96 1.45
N ALA A 181 -16.03 -6.01 1.90
CA ALA A 181 -16.59 -7.02 2.78
C ALA A 181 -16.32 -6.64 4.24
N ASP A 182 -17.34 -6.72 5.09
CA ASP A 182 -17.09 -6.76 6.53
C ASP A 182 -16.41 -8.09 6.86
N ALA A 183 -15.50 -8.09 7.83
CA ALA A 183 -14.76 -9.28 8.24
C ALA A 183 -15.68 -10.47 8.62
N ALA A 184 -16.92 -10.19 9.07
CA ALA A 184 -17.92 -11.19 9.40
C ALA A 184 -18.49 -11.92 8.17
N ASP A 185 -18.38 -11.35 6.98
CA ASP A 185 -18.92 -11.91 5.73
C ASP A 185 -17.88 -12.74 4.95
N TYR A 186 -16.63 -12.79 5.44
CA TYR A 186 -15.51 -13.43 4.75
C TYR A 186 -14.98 -14.60 5.57
N GLU A 187 -15.58 -15.80 5.37
CA GLU A 187 -15.21 -17.02 6.10
C GLU A 187 -13.78 -17.57 5.78
N THR A 188 -13.08 -17.03 4.78
CA THR A 188 -11.89 -17.68 4.24
C THR A 188 -10.58 -16.94 4.43
N ASP A 189 -10.56 -15.67 4.87
CA ASP A 189 -9.30 -14.93 5.05
C ASP A 189 -9.25 -14.17 6.39
N SER A 190 -8.47 -14.74 7.33
CA SER A 190 -8.24 -14.14 8.66
C SER A 190 -7.56 -12.76 8.64
N TYR A 191 -7.22 -12.25 7.45
CA TYR A 191 -6.52 -10.97 7.28
C TYR A 191 -7.44 -9.81 6.83
N ALA A 192 -8.73 -10.06 6.62
CA ALA A 192 -9.72 -9.03 6.35
C ALA A 192 -10.24 -8.41 7.66
N ILE A 193 -9.32 -7.98 8.54
CA ILE A 193 -9.65 -7.45 9.87
C ILE A 193 -10.11 -5.99 9.76
N GLY A 194 -11.11 -5.63 10.55
CA GLY A 194 -11.71 -4.31 10.62
C GLY A 194 -12.84 -4.09 9.63
N SER A 195 -13.69 -3.14 9.96
CA SER A 195 -14.79 -2.72 9.08
C SER A 195 -14.29 -1.89 7.91
N VAL A 196 -15.08 -1.80 6.84
CA VAL A 196 -14.82 -0.92 5.69
C VAL A 196 -14.55 0.52 6.14
N ALA A 197 -15.32 1.02 7.11
CA ALA A 197 -15.16 2.39 7.61
C ALA A 197 -13.84 2.61 8.35
N GLU A 198 -13.43 1.68 9.20
CA GLU A 198 -12.15 1.74 9.93
C GLU A 198 -10.96 1.69 8.96
N ARG A 199 -11.03 0.84 7.94
CA ARG A 199 -9.96 0.75 6.93
C ARG A 199 -9.84 2.03 6.11
N MET A 200 -10.97 2.60 5.65
CA MET A 200 -10.97 3.86 4.91
C MET A 200 -10.49 5.03 5.76
N GLU A 201 -10.85 5.06 7.04
CA GLU A 201 -10.36 6.07 7.98
C GLU A 201 -8.85 5.94 8.21
N LEU A 202 -8.36 4.72 8.36
CA LEU A 202 -6.92 4.46 8.48
C LEU A 202 -6.13 5.01 7.27
N TYR A 203 -6.62 4.78 6.03
CA TYR A 203 -5.93 5.30 4.84
C TYR A 203 -5.86 6.84 4.84
N ARG A 204 -6.97 7.50 5.19
CA ARG A 204 -7.00 8.98 5.31
C ARG A 204 -6.06 9.46 6.40
N ARG A 205 -6.08 8.81 7.55
CA ARG A 205 -5.19 9.16 8.67
C ARG A 205 -3.72 9.03 8.28
N CYS A 206 -3.33 7.94 7.60
CA CYS A 206 -1.96 7.78 7.11
C CYS A 206 -1.55 8.94 6.17
N GLU A 207 -2.43 9.32 5.23
CA GLU A 207 -2.14 10.45 4.34
C GLU A 207 -2.01 11.77 5.11
N MET A 208 -2.92 12.07 6.05
CA MET A 208 -2.90 13.30 6.86
C MET A 208 -1.64 13.41 7.73
N GLU A 209 -1.22 12.30 8.34
CA GLU A 209 -0.05 12.26 9.21
C GLU A 209 1.27 12.09 8.44
N GLY A 210 1.21 12.05 7.11
CA GLY A 210 2.38 11.87 6.27
C GLY A 210 3.03 10.50 6.40
N VAL A 211 2.24 9.44 6.64
CA VAL A 211 2.69 8.06 6.68
C VAL A 211 2.37 7.38 5.35
N GLY A 212 3.42 6.97 4.62
CA GLY A 212 3.25 6.27 3.35
C GLY A 212 2.75 4.84 3.54
N ILE A 213 1.98 4.30 2.58
CA ILE A 213 1.51 2.92 2.62
C ILE A 213 2.18 2.10 1.52
N SER A 214 2.85 0.99 1.89
CA SER A 214 3.21 -0.11 0.99
C SER A 214 2.12 -1.18 1.06
N VAL A 215 1.57 -1.56 -0.09
CA VAL A 215 0.40 -2.43 -0.16
C VAL A 215 0.79 -3.88 -0.32
N MET A 216 0.47 -4.71 0.66
CA MET A 216 0.47 -6.16 0.53
C MET A 216 -0.92 -6.69 0.14
N LYS A 217 -0.97 -7.93 -0.38
CA LYS A 217 -2.21 -8.67 -0.71
C LYS A 217 -3.15 -7.95 -1.69
N ALA A 218 -2.62 -7.16 -2.62
CA ALA A 218 -3.42 -6.44 -3.62
C ALA A 218 -4.35 -7.35 -4.43
N PHE A 219 -4.00 -8.63 -4.60
CA PHE A 219 -4.79 -9.63 -5.32
C PHE A 219 -5.58 -10.56 -4.39
N SER A 220 -5.62 -10.30 -3.07
CA SER A 220 -6.23 -11.21 -2.07
C SER A 220 -5.73 -12.66 -2.21
N GLY A 221 -4.40 -12.86 -2.20
CA GLY A 221 -3.81 -14.20 -2.43
C GLY A 221 -4.07 -14.80 -3.81
N GLY A 222 -4.49 -14.00 -4.79
CA GLY A 222 -4.89 -14.44 -6.12
C GLY A 222 -6.39 -14.67 -6.28
N GLN A 223 -7.17 -14.65 -5.20
CA GLN A 223 -8.62 -14.91 -5.23
C GLN A 223 -9.36 -13.93 -6.17
N LEU A 224 -8.95 -12.66 -6.20
CA LEU A 224 -9.57 -11.64 -7.04
C LEU A 224 -9.36 -11.88 -8.54
N LEU A 225 -8.35 -12.64 -8.92
CA LEU A 225 -7.98 -12.91 -10.31
C LEU A 225 -8.74 -14.10 -10.93
N ASP A 226 -9.54 -14.82 -10.16
CA ASP A 226 -10.36 -15.95 -10.60
C ASP A 226 -11.84 -15.72 -10.25
N ALA A 227 -12.72 -15.84 -11.24
CA ALA A 227 -14.15 -15.65 -11.06
C ALA A 227 -14.80 -16.63 -10.07
N LYS A 228 -14.19 -17.79 -9.83
CA LYS A 228 -14.71 -18.81 -8.90
C LYS A 228 -14.40 -18.48 -7.45
N THR A 229 -13.29 -17.75 -7.20
CA THR A 229 -12.83 -17.42 -5.84
C THR A 229 -13.04 -15.96 -5.50
N SER A 230 -13.26 -15.10 -6.50
CA SER A 230 -13.57 -13.69 -6.29
C SER A 230 -14.94 -13.51 -5.61
N PRO A 231 -15.01 -12.72 -4.51
CA PRO A 231 -16.27 -12.43 -3.83
C PRO A 231 -17.27 -11.66 -4.70
N PHE A 232 -16.79 -11.13 -5.83
CA PHE A 232 -17.60 -10.39 -6.80
C PHE A 232 -18.22 -11.29 -7.87
N GLY A 233 -18.02 -12.62 -7.81
CA GLY A 233 -18.52 -13.58 -8.80
C GLY A 233 -17.89 -13.43 -10.21
N ARG A 234 -16.83 -12.61 -10.33
CA ARG A 234 -16.03 -12.43 -11.55
C ARG A 234 -14.59 -12.09 -11.21
N ALA A 235 -13.69 -12.43 -12.12
CA ALA A 235 -12.30 -12.05 -12.00
C ALA A 235 -12.10 -10.54 -12.23
N LEU A 236 -11.23 -9.93 -11.45
CA LEU A 236 -10.60 -8.65 -11.75
C LEU A 236 -9.26 -8.90 -12.47
N THR A 237 -8.78 -7.91 -13.19
CA THR A 237 -7.41 -7.96 -13.74
C THR A 237 -6.38 -7.53 -12.71
N GLU A 238 -5.13 -7.93 -12.89
CA GLU A 238 -4.01 -7.45 -12.06
C GLU A 238 -3.94 -5.91 -12.08
N TYR A 239 -4.20 -5.28 -13.24
CA TYR A 239 -4.15 -3.82 -13.39
C TYR A 239 -5.28 -3.10 -12.65
N GLN A 240 -6.48 -3.67 -12.64
CA GLN A 240 -7.60 -3.15 -11.85
C GLN A 240 -7.31 -3.20 -10.35
N CYS A 241 -6.74 -4.31 -9.88
CA CYS A 241 -6.37 -4.45 -8.46
C CYS A 241 -5.24 -3.50 -8.05
N ILE A 242 -4.21 -3.34 -8.89
CA ILE A 242 -3.10 -2.42 -8.65
C ILE A 242 -3.61 -0.97 -8.61
N GLN A 243 -4.40 -0.57 -9.62
CA GLN A 243 -4.95 0.78 -9.68
C GLN A 243 -5.86 1.08 -8.50
N TYR A 244 -6.73 0.12 -8.13
CA TYR A 244 -7.58 0.24 -6.94
C TYR A 244 -6.78 0.59 -5.69
N ALA A 245 -5.68 -0.13 -5.45
CA ALA A 245 -4.83 0.11 -4.29
C ALA A 245 -4.12 1.47 -4.38
N LEU A 246 -3.56 1.82 -5.55
CA LEU A 246 -2.87 3.10 -5.78
C LEU A 246 -3.78 4.32 -5.62
N ASP A 247 -5.09 4.18 -5.80
CA ASP A 247 -6.05 5.27 -5.66
C ASP A 247 -6.43 5.53 -4.19
N LYS A 248 -6.03 4.67 -3.25
CA LYS A 248 -6.29 4.91 -1.82
C LYS A 248 -5.38 6.00 -1.25
N PRO A 249 -5.89 6.81 -0.29
CA PRO A 249 -5.07 7.79 0.42
C PRO A 249 -3.83 7.16 1.04
N GLY A 250 -2.71 7.87 1.01
CA GLY A 250 -1.45 7.44 1.64
C GLY A 250 -0.68 6.34 0.90
N VAL A 251 -1.27 5.65 -0.08
CA VAL A 251 -0.58 4.56 -0.78
C VAL A 251 0.53 5.11 -1.67
N LEU A 252 1.75 4.59 -1.47
CA LEU A 252 2.93 4.92 -2.27
C LEU A 252 3.26 3.84 -3.30
N THR A 253 3.19 2.57 -2.90
CA THR A 253 3.62 1.43 -3.71
C THR A 253 2.74 0.22 -3.47
N VAL A 254 2.60 -0.61 -4.49
CA VAL A 254 1.91 -1.90 -4.43
C VAL A 254 2.91 -3.02 -4.64
N LEU A 255 2.84 -4.05 -3.80
CA LEU A 255 3.69 -5.24 -3.83
C LEU A 255 2.91 -6.43 -4.42
N PRO A 256 2.74 -6.51 -5.74
CA PRO A 256 2.05 -7.63 -6.37
C PRO A 256 2.84 -8.93 -6.19
N GLY A 257 2.14 -10.07 -6.14
CA GLY A 257 2.77 -11.36 -6.06
C GLY A 257 3.48 -11.72 -7.37
N ILE A 258 4.81 -11.75 -7.35
CA ILE A 258 5.67 -12.11 -8.48
C ILE A 258 6.39 -13.41 -8.12
N ARG A 259 6.08 -14.50 -8.84
CA ARG A 259 6.66 -15.83 -8.60
C ARG A 259 7.79 -16.16 -9.56
N ASN A 260 7.76 -15.54 -10.75
CA ASN A 260 8.67 -15.82 -11.86
C ASN A 260 8.76 -14.62 -12.81
N MET A 261 9.61 -14.72 -13.81
CA MET A 261 9.82 -13.68 -14.82
C MET A 261 8.56 -13.33 -15.63
N ALA A 262 7.67 -14.29 -15.87
CA ALA A 262 6.43 -14.04 -16.62
C ALA A 262 5.47 -13.17 -15.80
N ASP A 263 5.36 -13.41 -14.49
CA ASP A 263 4.59 -12.58 -13.57
C ASP A 263 5.13 -11.13 -13.53
N LEU A 264 6.47 -10.97 -13.44
CA LEU A 264 7.10 -9.64 -13.48
C LEU A 264 6.74 -8.87 -14.76
N ARG A 265 6.85 -9.51 -15.91
CA ARG A 265 6.54 -8.87 -17.21
C ARG A 265 5.08 -8.44 -17.31
N ARG A 266 4.14 -9.26 -16.80
CA ARG A 266 2.72 -8.88 -16.75
C ARG A 266 2.50 -7.67 -15.86
N VAL A 267 3.06 -7.67 -14.65
CA VAL A 267 2.93 -6.56 -13.71
C VAL A 267 3.55 -5.27 -14.27
N LEU A 268 4.72 -5.35 -14.91
CA LEU A 268 5.36 -4.20 -15.57
C LEU A 268 4.49 -3.60 -16.69
N GLY A 269 3.65 -4.42 -17.34
CA GLY A 269 2.67 -3.96 -18.32
C GLY A 269 1.73 -2.89 -17.79
N PHE A 270 1.45 -2.89 -16.48
CA PHE A 270 0.64 -1.85 -15.81
C PHE A 270 1.15 -0.43 -16.09
N CYS A 271 2.47 -0.23 -16.18
CA CYS A 271 3.06 1.09 -16.40
C CYS A 271 2.62 1.72 -17.73
N ASN A 272 2.35 0.89 -18.74
CA ASN A 272 1.99 1.31 -20.10
C ASN A 272 0.53 1.02 -20.44
N ALA A 273 -0.24 0.44 -19.52
CA ALA A 273 -1.63 0.08 -19.72
C ALA A 273 -2.51 1.32 -19.92
N ALA A 274 -3.47 1.22 -20.81
CA ALA A 274 -4.46 2.25 -21.06
C ALA A 274 -5.36 2.47 -19.82
N PRO A 275 -5.96 3.67 -19.66
CA PRO A 275 -6.87 3.94 -18.54
C PRO A 275 -8.02 2.93 -18.44
N GLU A 276 -8.53 2.45 -19.57
CA GLU A 276 -9.63 1.47 -19.66
C GLU A 276 -9.23 0.11 -19.08
N GLU A 277 -7.96 -0.29 -19.20
CA GLU A 277 -7.44 -1.54 -18.66
C GLU A 277 -7.29 -1.49 -17.12
N LYS A 278 -7.19 -0.28 -16.57
CA LYS A 278 -7.07 0.02 -15.14
C LYS A 278 -8.41 0.32 -14.48
N ASP A 279 -9.47 0.47 -15.29
CA ASP A 279 -10.81 0.82 -14.80
C ASP A 279 -11.43 -0.33 -14.00
N TYR A 280 -11.53 -0.15 -12.69
CA TYR A 280 -12.16 -1.08 -11.77
C TYR A 280 -13.59 -0.68 -11.38
N SER A 281 -14.24 0.19 -12.15
CA SER A 281 -15.64 0.65 -11.92
C SER A 281 -16.64 -0.49 -11.89
N VAL A 282 -16.28 -1.62 -12.51
CA VAL A 282 -17.02 -2.88 -12.44
C VAL A 282 -17.37 -3.30 -11.00
N LEU A 283 -16.56 -2.90 -10.03
CA LEU A 283 -16.82 -3.15 -8.60
C LEU A 283 -18.13 -2.50 -8.13
N GLY A 284 -18.55 -1.38 -8.70
CA GLY A 284 -19.82 -0.74 -8.37
C GLY A 284 -21.05 -1.60 -8.61
N SER A 285 -20.96 -2.55 -9.56
CA SER A 285 -22.06 -3.49 -9.82
C SER A 285 -22.19 -4.60 -8.74
N PHE A 286 -21.16 -4.77 -7.91
CA PHE A 286 -21.05 -5.83 -6.90
C PHE A 286 -20.83 -5.30 -5.49
N ALA A 287 -20.59 -3.98 -5.37
CA ALA A 287 -20.28 -3.37 -4.09
C ALA A 287 -21.45 -3.61 -3.11
N PRO A 288 -21.17 -4.01 -1.86
CA PRO A 288 -22.19 -4.09 -0.82
C PRO A 288 -22.96 -2.77 -0.73
N GLN A 289 -24.23 -2.83 -0.35
CA GLN A 289 -25.10 -1.63 -0.18
C GLN A 289 -24.42 -0.52 0.64
N ARG A 290 -23.49 -0.87 1.53
CA ARG A 290 -22.73 0.06 2.37
C ARG A 290 -21.72 0.94 1.60
N ALA A 291 -21.26 0.51 0.43
CA ALA A 291 -20.38 1.32 -0.44
C ALA A 291 -21.19 2.21 -1.40
N MET A 292 -22.48 1.93 -1.57
CA MET A 292 -23.36 2.73 -2.42
C MET A 292 -23.49 4.15 -1.86
N GLY A 293 -23.44 5.13 -2.76
CA GLY A 293 -23.46 6.54 -2.38
C GLY A 293 -22.13 7.10 -1.87
N LYS A 294 -21.05 6.29 -1.76
CA LYS A 294 -19.72 6.75 -1.34
C LYS A 294 -18.75 6.80 -2.53
N CYS A 295 -18.03 7.90 -2.64
CA CYS A 295 -16.99 8.03 -3.66
C CYS A 295 -15.75 7.23 -3.26
N VAL A 296 -15.30 6.33 -4.14
CA VAL A 296 -14.08 5.54 -3.96
C VAL A 296 -12.92 6.02 -4.83
N TYR A 297 -13.06 7.22 -5.41
CA TYR A 297 -12.05 7.95 -6.20
C TYR A 297 -11.63 7.27 -7.50
N CYS A 298 -12.43 6.33 -8.01
CA CYS A 298 -12.12 5.50 -9.19
C CYS A 298 -12.04 6.28 -10.51
N ASN A 299 -12.49 7.53 -10.54
CA ASN A 299 -12.53 8.38 -11.75
C ASN A 299 -13.32 7.80 -12.94
N HIS A 300 -14.20 6.82 -12.74
CA HIS A 300 -15.06 6.32 -13.82
C HIS A 300 -15.98 7.41 -14.40
N CYS A 301 -16.22 8.47 -13.65
CA CYS A 301 -16.90 9.68 -14.09
C CYS A 301 -16.12 10.52 -15.11
N GLN A 302 -14.88 10.15 -15.45
CA GLN A 302 -14.13 10.80 -16.53
C GLN A 302 -14.53 10.25 -17.93
N PRO A 303 -14.34 11.05 -19.01
CA PRO A 303 -13.89 12.44 -18.99
C PRO A 303 -15.03 13.39 -18.56
N CYS A 304 -14.73 14.34 -17.69
CA CYS A 304 -15.69 15.39 -17.34
C CYS A 304 -15.72 16.47 -18.45
N PRO A 305 -16.90 16.82 -19.01
CA PRO A 305 -16.98 17.86 -20.05
C PRO A 305 -16.45 19.23 -19.64
N ALA A 306 -16.45 19.53 -18.33
CA ALA A 306 -15.88 20.76 -17.77
C ALA A 306 -14.43 20.58 -17.27
N GLY A 307 -13.80 19.45 -17.53
CA GLY A 307 -12.40 19.18 -17.19
C GLY A 307 -12.11 18.90 -15.71
N LEU A 308 -13.14 18.65 -14.87
CA LEU A 308 -12.93 18.32 -13.47
C LEU A 308 -12.31 16.91 -13.31
N ASN A 309 -11.29 16.79 -12.46
CA ASN A 309 -10.89 15.47 -11.94
C ASN A 309 -11.78 15.14 -10.73
N VAL A 310 -12.95 14.56 -11.01
CA VAL A 310 -14.01 14.35 -10.00
C VAL A 310 -13.54 13.47 -8.84
N GLY A 311 -12.79 12.41 -9.09
CA GLY A 311 -12.27 11.52 -8.03
C GLY A 311 -11.26 12.25 -7.14
N LEU A 312 -10.32 12.99 -7.72
CA LEU A 312 -9.32 13.76 -6.98
C LEU A 312 -9.95 14.88 -6.13
N ILE A 313 -10.93 15.58 -6.69
CA ILE A 313 -11.69 16.62 -5.97
C ILE A 313 -12.42 16.02 -4.76
N ASN A 314 -13.08 14.87 -4.93
CA ASN A 314 -13.70 14.14 -3.82
C ASN A 314 -12.68 13.73 -2.76
N LYS A 315 -11.51 13.23 -3.18
CA LYS A 315 -10.45 12.82 -2.26
C LYS A 315 -9.99 13.98 -1.39
N TYR A 316 -9.66 15.13 -1.98
CA TYR A 316 -9.21 16.29 -1.21
C TYR A 316 -10.30 16.83 -0.28
N TYR A 317 -11.56 16.77 -0.70
CA TYR A 317 -12.67 17.15 0.15
C TYR A 317 -12.80 16.22 1.38
N ASP A 318 -12.76 14.92 1.18
CA ASP A 318 -12.87 13.95 2.27
C ASP A 318 -11.71 14.09 3.27
N LEU A 319 -10.49 14.30 2.79
CA LEU A 319 -9.31 14.56 3.61
C LEU A 319 -9.43 15.87 4.37
N ALA A 320 -9.82 16.97 3.71
CA ALA A 320 -9.98 18.28 4.35
C ALA A 320 -11.07 18.26 5.43
N ARG A 321 -12.17 17.53 5.21
CA ARG A 321 -13.20 17.32 6.25
C ARG A 321 -12.70 16.54 7.45
N SER A 322 -11.70 15.70 7.26
CA SER A 322 -11.04 14.97 8.35
C SER A 322 -9.96 15.80 9.05
N GLY A 323 -9.78 17.08 8.68
CA GLY A 323 -8.85 18.01 9.32
C GLY A 323 -7.49 18.15 8.61
N ASP A 324 -7.33 17.59 7.42
CA ASP A 324 -6.10 17.72 6.63
C ASP A 324 -6.01 19.09 5.93
N GLU A 325 -5.22 20.00 6.49
CA GLU A 325 -4.96 21.32 5.89
C GLU A 325 -4.16 21.23 4.59
N LEU A 326 -3.32 20.20 4.42
CA LEU A 326 -2.59 19.99 3.17
C LEU A 326 -3.54 19.64 2.03
N ALA A 327 -4.59 18.87 2.30
CA ALA A 327 -5.61 18.56 1.30
C ALA A 327 -6.37 19.82 0.84
N ARG A 328 -6.59 20.79 1.74
CA ARG A 328 -7.14 22.12 1.36
C ARG A 328 -6.20 22.82 0.40
N ASN A 329 -4.91 22.91 0.71
CA ASN A 329 -3.91 23.53 -0.15
C ASN A 329 -3.82 22.82 -1.52
N HIS A 330 -3.87 21.49 -1.54
CA HIS A 330 -3.89 20.71 -2.78
C HIS A 330 -5.11 21.02 -3.64
N TYR A 331 -6.30 21.12 -3.03
CA TYR A 331 -7.52 21.52 -3.73
C TYR A 331 -7.39 22.92 -4.31
N GLU A 332 -6.88 23.88 -3.53
CA GLU A 332 -6.71 25.29 -3.95
C GLU A 332 -5.77 25.44 -5.15
N ASN A 333 -4.79 24.52 -5.29
CA ASN A 333 -3.85 24.48 -6.41
C ASN A 333 -4.38 23.74 -7.65
N LEU A 334 -5.59 23.17 -7.62
CA LEU A 334 -6.18 22.56 -8.81
C LEU A 334 -6.49 23.61 -9.87
N THR A 335 -6.15 23.30 -11.12
CA THR A 335 -6.44 24.16 -12.28
C THR A 335 -7.96 24.28 -12.52
N VAL A 336 -8.71 23.17 -12.30
CA VAL A 336 -10.17 23.13 -12.46
C VAL A 336 -10.76 22.58 -11.17
N LYS A 337 -11.62 23.37 -10.53
CA LYS A 337 -12.18 23.11 -9.21
C LYS A 337 -13.67 22.80 -9.28
N ALA A 338 -14.28 22.43 -8.14
CA ALA A 338 -15.66 21.99 -8.06
C ALA A 338 -16.68 23.06 -8.54
N GLU A 339 -16.38 24.34 -8.36
CA GLU A 339 -17.21 25.45 -8.84
C GLU A 339 -17.34 25.52 -10.36
N SER A 340 -16.41 24.93 -11.10
CA SER A 340 -16.48 24.81 -12.57
C SER A 340 -17.49 23.76 -13.05
N CYS A 341 -18.21 23.09 -12.14
CA CYS A 341 -19.19 22.06 -12.49
C CYS A 341 -20.39 22.66 -13.22
N VAL A 342 -20.58 22.25 -14.47
CA VAL A 342 -21.70 22.70 -15.34
C VAL A 342 -22.99 21.90 -15.11
N ARG A 343 -23.02 20.99 -14.12
CA ARG A 343 -24.20 20.17 -13.71
C ARG A 343 -24.83 19.38 -14.86
N CYS A 344 -24.02 18.81 -15.73
CA CYS A 344 -24.49 18.07 -16.90
C CYS A 344 -24.99 16.64 -16.61
N GLY A 345 -24.79 16.11 -15.39
CA GLY A 345 -25.19 14.76 -14.99
C GLY A 345 -24.32 13.62 -15.52
N HIS A 346 -23.31 13.92 -16.33
CA HIS A 346 -22.46 12.91 -16.94
C HIS A 346 -21.78 12.01 -15.91
N CYS A 347 -21.25 12.61 -14.82
CA CYS A 347 -20.61 11.88 -13.73
C CYS A 347 -21.60 11.00 -12.93
N ASP A 348 -22.82 11.46 -12.70
CA ASP A 348 -23.86 10.72 -11.96
C ASP A 348 -24.31 9.49 -12.76
N SER A 349 -24.54 9.65 -14.07
CA SER A 349 -24.98 8.55 -14.94
C SER A 349 -23.93 7.45 -15.12
N ARG A 350 -22.66 7.79 -14.92
CA ARG A 350 -21.52 6.85 -15.05
C ARG A 350 -21.04 6.29 -13.73
N CYS A 351 -21.47 6.84 -12.58
CA CYS A 351 -20.97 6.42 -11.28
C CYS A 351 -21.47 5.01 -10.92
N PRO A 352 -20.60 4.00 -10.86
CA PRO A 352 -21.02 2.64 -10.52
C PRO A 352 -21.41 2.49 -9.05
N PHE A 353 -21.08 3.47 -8.20
CA PHE A 353 -21.42 3.53 -6.78
C PHE A 353 -22.63 4.44 -6.52
N HIS A 354 -23.31 4.90 -7.56
CA HIS A 354 -24.48 5.78 -7.48
C HIS A 354 -24.30 7.00 -6.57
N VAL A 355 -23.09 7.59 -6.58
CA VAL A 355 -22.82 8.84 -5.90
C VAL A 355 -23.45 9.97 -6.68
N ASN A 356 -24.23 10.83 -6.02
CA ASN A 356 -24.73 12.05 -6.62
C ASN A 356 -23.58 13.08 -6.70
N GLN A 357 -22.76 12.94 -7.73
CA GLN A 357 -21.55 13.75 -7.91
C GLN A 357 -21.87 15.21 -8.18
N MET A 358 -23.00 15.51 -8.86
CA MET A 358 -23.39 16.91 -9.07
C MET A 358 -23.69 17.63 -7.76
N ALA A 359 -24.50 17.01 -6.88
CA ALA A 359 -24.77 17.58 -5.57
C ALA A 359 -23.49 17.68 -4.73
N ARG A 360 -22.62 16.68 -4.84
CA ARG A 360 -21.35 16.65 -4.12
C ARG A 360 -20.38 17.73 -4.61
N MET A 361 -20.31 18.02 -5.92
CA MET A 361 -19.50 19.14 -6.41
C MET A 361 -20.01 20.51 -5.89
N GLN A 362 -21.32 20.67 -5.69
CA GLN A 362 -21.85 21.88 -5.05
C GLN A 362 -21.48 21.99 -3.57
N GLU A 363 -21.60 20.89 -2.83
CA GLU A 363 -21.17 20.79 -1.43
C GLU A 363 -19.68 21.14 -1.29
N ILE A 364 -18.83 20.55 -2.15
CA ILE A 364 -17.38 20.79 -2.17
C ILE A 364 -17.05 22.24 -2.50
N ALA A 365 -17.69 22.81 -3.51
CA ALA A 365 -17.51 24.23 -3.86
C ALA A 365 -17.89 25.15 -2.69
N GLY A 366 -18.99 24.85 -1.99
CA GLY A 366 -19.41 25.60 -0.79
C GLY A 366 -18.39 25.46 0.35
N TYR A 367 -17.85 24.29 0.57
CA TYR A 367 -16.90 24.02 1.66
C TYR A 367 -15.55 24.74 1.50
N PHE A 368 -15.01 24.79 0.28
CA PHE A 368 -13.71 25.43 0.02
C PHE A 368 -13.80 26.94 -0.25
N ASN A 369 -14.97 27.47 -0.53
CA ASN A 369 -15.21 28.90 -0.73
C ASN A 369 -15.66 29.64 0.55
N CYS A 370 -15.62 28.99 1.71
CA CYS A 370 -15.94 29.57 3.02
C CYS A 370 -14.71 30.05 3.77
#